data_7a6d5837b2c352654883550d5e374018
#
_entry.id   7a6d5837b2c352654883550d5e374018
#
_cell.length_a   1.000
_cell.length_b   1.000
_cell.length_c   1.000
_cell.angle_alpha   90.00
_cell.angle_beta   90.00
_cell.angle_gamma   90.00
#
_symmetry.space_group_name_H-M   'P 1'
#
loop_
_entity.id
_entity.type
_entity.pdbx_description
1 polymer ?
#
loop_
_entity_poly.entity_id
_entity_poly.type
_entity_poly.pdbx_seq_one_letter_code
_entity_poly.pdbx_strand_id
1 'polypeptide(L)'
;MEDPNLLVGSSTCDDAAVYRLNDEIAIVQTVDYFTPVVDDPYTFGSITAANALSDIYAMGAKPLLALNIIGFPCKDLSLEVLVEILRGGADKVKEAGALVVGGHTIEDKEPKYGLAVTGLVHPDRVVKNAGALPGDALILTKPLGTGIIVTAAKGELADDRT
;
A
#
# COMPACT_ATOMS: atom_id res chain seq x y z
N MET A 1 22.27 -13.08 2.99
CA MET A 1 21.81 -14.42 3.42
C MET A 1 20.91 -14.91 2.30
N GLU A 2 21.28 -15.98 1.63
CA GLU A 2 20.47 -16.55 0.56
C GLU A 2 19.58 -17.64 1.18
N ASP A 3 18.28 -17.45 1.13
CA ASP A 3 17.29 -18.44 1.55
C ASP A 3 16.57 -18.94 0.30
N PRO A 4 16.55 -20.25 -0.02
CA PRO A 4 15.92 -20.80 -1.21
C PRO A 4 14.39 -20.58 -1.21
N ASN A 5 13.79 -20.26 -0.06
CA ASN A 5 12.37 -19.96 0.04
C ASN A 5 12.05 -18.46 -0.19
N LEU A 6 13.05 -17.59 -0.24
CA LEU A 6 12.85 -16.19 -0.62
C LEU A 6 12.71 -16.10 -2.15
N LEU A 7 11.48 -16.07 -2.65
CA LEU A 7 11.17 -16.03 -4.07
C LEU A 7 11.36 -14.65 -4.70
N VAL A 8 11.07 -13.59 -3.91
CA VAL A 8 11.25 -12.19 -4.29
C VAL A 8 11.74 -11.42 -3.06
N GLY A 9 12.84 -10.71 -3.22
CA GLY A 9 13.44 -9.87 -2.18
C GLY A 9 13.83 -8.50 -2.75
N SER A 10 14.76 -7.80 -2.09
CA SER A 10 15.15 -6.44 -2.46
C SER A 10 15.98 -6.34 -3.75
N SER A 11 16.41 -7.44 -4.36
CA SER A 11 17.34 -7.42 -5.50
C SER A 11 16.71 -7.02 -6.83
N THR A 12 15.39 -7.19 -6.99
CA THR A 12 14.66 -6.99 -8.25
C THR A 12 13.70 -5.79 -8.20
N CYS A 13 13.64 -5.07 -7.07
CA CYS A 13 12.79 -3.88 -6.89
C CYS A 13 11.32 -4.15 -7.26
N ASP A 14 10.82 -5.33 -6.90
CA ASP A 14 9.40 -5.66 -6.99
C ASP A 14 8.61 -4.93 -5.89
N ASP A 15 7.29 -4.84 -6.04
CA ASP A 15 6.41 -4.07 -5.14
C ASP A 15 6.33 -4.69 -3.73
N ALA A 16 6.53 -6.01 -3.59
CA ALA A 16 6.52 -6.67 -2.28
C ALA A 16 7.50 -7.84 -2.22
N ALA A 17 7.89 -8.22 -1.00
CA ALA A 17 8.65 -9.43 -0.75
C ALA A 17 7.75 -10.67 -0.82
N VAL A 18 8.29 -11.79 -1.32
CA VAL A 18 7.58 -13.07 -1.41
C VAL A 18 8.41 -14.18 -0.81
N TYR A 19 7.85 -14.87 0.18
CA TYR A 19 8.50 -15.99 0.86
C TYR A 19 7.65 -17.25 0.79
N ARG A 20 8.21 -18.34 0.27
CA ARG A 20 7.55 -19.65 0.17
C ARG A 20 7.44 -20.30 1.54
N LEU A 21 6.24 -20.71 1.93
CA LEU A 21 6.01 -21.54 3.12
C LEU A 21 6.04 -23.04 2.80
N ASN A 22 5.45 -23.39 1.66
CA ASN A 22 5.39 -24.76 1.13
C ASN A 22 5.15 -24.71 -0.39
N ASP A 23 4.89 -25.85 -1.01
CA ASP A 23 4.70 -25.95 -2.46
C ASP A 23 3.41 -25.28 -2.98
N GLU A 24 2.45 -24.98 -2.11
CA GLU A 24 1.15 -24.41 -2.47
C GLU A 24 0.98 -22.94 -2.03
N ILE A 25 1.74 -22.53 -1.01
CA ILE A 25 1.54 -21.22 -0.34
C ILE A 25 2.84 -20.46 -0.23
N ALA A 26 2.82 -19.21 -0.69
CA ALA A 26 3.81 -18.20 -0.38
C ALA A 26 3.12 -16.98 0.28
N ILE A 27 3.81 -16.37 1.23
CA ILE A 27 3.43 -15.10 1.86
C ILE A 27 3.97 -13.97 0.99
N VAL A 28 3.13 -12.96 0.78
CA VAL A 28 3.52 -11.66 0.20
C VAL A 28 3.43 -10.61 1.30
N GLN A 29 4.48 -9.81 1.46
CA GLN A 29 4.59 -8.82 2.55
C GLN A 29 5.04 -7.48 2.00
N THR A 30 4.27 -6.44 2.29
CA THR A 30 4.62 -5.05 1.98
C THR A 30 4.38 -4.12 3.17
N VAL A 31 4.94 -2.93 3.10
CA VAL A 31 4.68 -1.82 4.02
C VAL A 31 4.81 -0.49 3.28
N ASP A 32 3.74 0.30 3.34
CA ASP A 32 3.70 1.65 2.81
C ASP A 32 3.06 2.61 3.79
N TYR A 33 3.64 3.80 3.95
CA TYR A 33 3.02 4.90 4.70
C TYR A 33 3.51 6.25 4.18
N PHE A 34 2.65 7.28 4.27
CA PHE A 34 2.98 8.62 3.80
C PHE A 34 2.14 9.70 4.52
N THR A 35 2.51 10.95 4.28
CA THR A 35 1.78 12.13 4.78
C THR A 35 0.52 12.40 3.95
N PRO A 36 -0.48 13.16 4.45
CA PRO A 36 -1.70 13.45 3.71
C PRO A 36 -1.43 14.00 2.29
N VAL A 37 -2.18 13.48 1.34
CA VAL A 37 -2.19 13.91 -0.07
C VAL A 37 -3.49 14.60 -0.45
N VAL A 38 -4.48 14.58 0.44
CA VAL A 38 -5.76 15.28 0.37
C VAL A 38 -6.13 15.77 1.76
N ASP A 39 -7.02 16.77 1.86
CA ASP A 39 -7.42 17.39 3.12
C ASP A 39 -8.48 16.60 3.89
N ASP A 40 -9.33 15.83 3.18
CA ASP A 40 -10.36 15.00 3.82
C ASP A 40 -9.75 13.76 4.49
N PRO A 41 -9.88 13.62 5.82
CA PRO A 41 -9.23 12.55 6.57
C PRO A 41 -9.68 11.13 6.14
N TYR A 42 -10.98 10.96 5.88
CA TYR A 42 -11.52 9.67 5.44
C TYR A 42 -10.96 9.27 4.09
N THR A 43 -10.95 10.20 3.14
CA THR A 43 -10.40 9.99 1.79
C THR A 43 -8.90 9.71 1.86
N PHE A 44 -8.13 10.43 2.70
CA PHE A 44 -6.72 10.13 2.93
C PHE A 44 -6.52 8.70 3.43
N GLY A 45 -7.31 8.27 4.41
CA GLY A 45 -7.26 6.89 4.92
C GLY A 45 -7.55 5.85 3.83
N SER A 46 -8.56 6.10 2.99
CA SER A 46 -8.95 5.22 1.89
C SER A 46 -7.86 5.14 0.80
N ILE A 47 -7.28 6.29 0.41
CA ILE A 47 -6.18 6.34 -0.57
C ILE A 47 -4.97 5.55 -0.05
N THR A 48 -4.60 5.76 1.22
CA THR A 48 -3.46 5.10 1.84
C THR A 48 -3.61 3.58 1.86
N ALA A 49 -4.78 3.09 2.23
CA ALA A 49 -5.06 1.66 2.22
C ALA A 49 -5.06 1.09 0.79
N ALA A 50 -5.63 1.79 -0.18
CA ALA A 50 -5.60 1.38 -1.59
C ALA A 50 -4.17 1.28 -2.12
N ASN A 51 -3.29 2.23 -1.75
CA ASN A 51 -1.88 2.22 -2.13
C ASN A 51 -1.15 0.99 -1.58
N ALA A 52 -1.22 0.74 -0.28
CA ALA A 52 -0.55 -0.42 0.33
C ALA A 52 -1.10 -1.78 -0.16
N LEU A 53 -2.40 -1.86 -0.46
CA LEU A 53 -3.02 -3.06 -1.03
C LEU A 53 -2.60 -3.31 -2.48
N SER A 54 -2.25 -2.25 -3.23
CA SER A 54 -1.86 -2.38 -4.64
C SER A 54 -0.60 -3.21 -4.83
N ASP A 55 0.36 -3.17 -3.90
CA ASP A 55 1.58 -3.97 -3.94
C ASP A 55 1.28 -5.46 -3.88
N ILE A 56 0.30 -5.85 -3.04
CA ILE A 56 -0.14 -7.25 -2.94
C ILE A 56 -0.73 -7.71 -4.27
N TYR A 57 -1.57 -6.89 -4.90
CA TYR A 57 -2.17 -7.20 -6.19
C TYR A 57 -1.14 -7.23 -7.33
N ALA A 58 -0.16 -6.32 -7.30
CA ALA A 58 0.92 -6.29 -8.29
C ALA A 58 1.73 -7.60 -8.30
N MET A 59 1.89 -8.24 -7.13
CA MET A 59 2.56 -9.54 -7.01
C MET A 59 1.66 -10.75 -7.36
N GLY A 60 0.42 -10.51 -7.84
CA GLY A 60 -0.55 -11.56 -8.16
C GLY A 60 -1.18 -12.22 -6.93
N ALA A 61 -1.05 -11.60 -5.76
CA ALA A 61 -1.49 -12.13 -4.48
C ALA A 61 -2.87 -11.62 -4.07
N LYS A 62 -3.48 -12.30 -3.10
CA LYS A 62 -4.72 -11.90 -2.46
C LYS A 62 -4.40 -11.34 -1.06
N PRO A 63 -4.81 -10.10 -0.73
CA PRO A 63 -4.66 -9.55 0.62
C PRO A 63 -5.39 -10.41 1.65
N LEU A 64 -4.78 -10.57 2.82
CA LEU A 64 -5.32 -11.36 3.93
C LEU A 64 -5.47 -10.53 5.21
N LEU A 65 -4.38 -9.90 5.66
CA LEU A 65 -4.30 -9.14 6.90
C LEU A 65 -3.62 -7.79 6.66
N ALA A 66 -4.03 -6.77 7.42
CA ALA A 66 -3.40 -5.46 7.46
C ALA A 66 -3.18 -5.00 8.90
N LEU A 67 -2.03 -4.36 9.14
CA LEU A 67 -1.68 -3.68 10.38
C LEU A 67 -1.55 -2.18 10.08
N ASN A 68 -2.21 -1.34 10.87
CA ASN A 68 -2.08 0.10 10.78
C ASN A 68 -0.71 0.58 11.28
N ILE A 69 -0.10 1.51 10.57
CA ILE A 69 1.10 2.25 10.98
C ILE A 69 0.75 3.73 11.00
N ILE A 70 0.87 4.36 12.18
CA ILE A 70 0.33 5.70 12.40
C ILE A 70 1.36 6.57 13.12
N GLY A 71 1.65 7.74 12.57
CA GLY A 71 2.20 8.88 13.28
C GLY A 71 1.13 9.97 13.37
N PHE A 72 0.81 10.47 14.57
CA PHE A 72 -0.27 11.45 14.72
C PHE A 72 0.05 12.52 15.73
N PRO A 73 -0.15 13.83 15.39
CA PRO A 73 0.11 14.96 16.28
C PRO A 73 -1.07 15.18 17.25
N CYS A 74 -1.17 14.34 18.29
CA CYS A 74 -2.28 14.36 19.24
C CYS A 74 -2.47 15.69 20.00
N LYS A 75 -1.47 16.57 19.99
CA LYS A 75 -1.54 17.88 20.63
C LYS A 75 -2.14 18.95 19.72
N ASP A 76 -1.98 18.78 18.41
CA ASP A 76 -2.31 19.79 17.39
C ASP A 76 -3.59 19.45 16.62
N LEU A 77 -3.94 18.16 16.53
CA LEU A 77 -5.13 17.68 15.84
C LEU A 77 -6.03 16.86 16.78
N SER A 78 -7.35 16.97 16.56
CA SER A 78 -8.32 16.20 17.33
C SER A 78 -8.25 14.71 16.97
N LEU A 79 -8.55 13.85 17.94
CA LEU A 79 -8.62 12.39 17.71
C LEU A 79 -9.72 11.98 16.73
N GLU A 80 -10.72 12.84 16.50
CA GLU A 80 -11.77 12.63 15.50
C GLU A 80 -11.19 12.54 14.07
N VAL A 81 -10.17 13.37 13.78
CA VAL A 81 -9.42 13.30 12.51
C VAL A 81 -8.78 11.93 12.35
N LEU A 82 -8.13 11.42 13.41
CA LEU A 82 -7.52 10.09 13.38
C LEU A 82 -8.57 8.98 13.18
N VAL A 83 -9.72 9.10 13.84
CA VAL A 83 -10.83 8.12 13.69
C VAL A 83 -11.30 8.07 12.23
N GLU A 84 -11.47 9.22 11.57
CA GLU A 84 -11.87 9.25 10.15
C GLU A 84 -10.80 8.65 9.22
N ILE A 85 -9.50 8.91 9.45
CA ILE A 85 -8.42 8.29 8.71
C ILE A 85 -8.49 6.75 8.83
N LEU A 86 -8.60 6.26 10.08
CA LEU A 86 -8.68 4.82 10.34
C LEU A 86 -9.93 4.18 9.75
N ARG A 87 -11.07 4.89 9.77
CA ARG A 87 -12.31 4.43 9.17
C ARG A 87 -12.16 4.28 7.65
N GLY A 88 -11.62 5.28 6.96
CA GLY A 88 -11.37 5.21 5.52
C GLY A 88 -10.45 4.05 5.14
N GLY A 89 -9.37 3.85 5.90
CA GLY A 89 -8.46 2.72 5.73
C GLY A 89 -9.14 1.37 5.95
N ALA A 90 -9.89 1.22 7.04
CA ALA A 90 -10.59 -0.02 7.39
C ALA A 90 -11.64 -0.40 6.35
N ASP A 91 -12.42 0.58 5.85
CA ASP A 91 -13.43 0.34 4.81
C ASP A 91 -12.79 -0.15 3.51
N LYS A 92 -11.65 0.41 3.12
CA LYS A 92 -10.91 0.00 1.92
C LYS A 92 -10.29 -1.40 2.08
N VAL A 93 -9.73 -1.73 3.24
CA VAL A 93 -9.22 -3.09 3.54
C VAL A 93 -10.35 -4.11 3.51
N LYS A 94 -11.52 -3.76 4.06
CA LYS A 94 -12.72 -4.62 4.02
C LYS A 94 -13.23 -4.82 2.59
N GLU A 95 -13.23 -3.79 1.75
CA GLU A 95 -13.57 -3.88 0.32
C GLU A 95 -12.67 -4.88 -0.41
N ALA A 96 -11.37 -4.93 -0.07
CA ALA A 96 -10.40 -5.89 -0.58
C ALA A 96 -10.61 -7.32 -0.05
N GLY A 97 -11.54 -7.53 0.88
CA GLY A 97 -11.81 -8.82 1.52
C GLY A 97 -10.74 -9.23 2.54
N ALA A 98 -9.95 -8.27 3.03
CA ALA A 98 -8.94 -8.47 4.06
C ALA A 98 -9.40 -7.94 5.42
N LEU A 99 -8.62 -8.20 6.47
CA LEU A 99 -8.94 -7.81 7.85
C LEU A 99 -7.86 -6.86 8.39
N VAL A 100 -8.31 -5.75 9.00
CA VAL A 100 -7.44 -4.97 9.88
C VAL A 100 -7.35 -5.67 11.22
N VAL A 101 -6.15 -6.08 11.64
CA VAL A 101 -5.96 -6.93 12.83
C VAL A 101 -5.17 -6.23 13.95
N GLY A 102 -4.87 -4.96 13.79
CA GLY A 102 -4.16 -4.16 14.78
C GLY A 102 -3.27 -3.10 14.13
N GLY A 103 -2.20 -2.76 14.82
CA GLY A 103 -1.24 -1.76 14.33
C GLY A 103 -0.46 -1.10 15.46
N HIS A 104 0.23 -0.02 15.12
CA HIS A 104 1.01 0.77 16.07
C HIS A 104 0.83 2.26 15.79
N THR A 105 0.69 3.04 16.86
CA THR A 105 0.54 4.50 16.80
C THR A 105 1.64 5.16 17.62
N ILE A 106 2.28 6.17 17.05
CA ILE A 106 3.24 7.02 17.77
C ILE A 106 2.80 8.49 17.68
N GLU A 107 3.23 9.31 18.65
CA GLU A 107 3.13 10.76 18.53
C GLU A 107 4.16 11.25 17.50
N ASP A 108 3.72 12.06 16.53
CA ASP A 108 4.58 12.66 15.50
C ASP A 108 4.19 14.15 15.33
N LYS A 109 5.00 14.91 14.61
CA LYS A 109 4.76 16.33 14.33
C LYS A 109 3.73 16.55 13.21
N GLU A 110 3.54 15.57 12.36
CA GLU A 110 2.60 15.62 11.24
C GLU A 110 1.88 14.27 11.09
N PRO A 111 0.64 14.25 10.60
CA PRO A 111 -0.04 13.00 10.34
C PRO A 111 0.71 12.13 9.34
N LYS A 112 0.87 10.85 9.66
CA LYS A 112 1.35 9.81 8.75
C LYS A 112 0.46 8.59 8.94
N TYR A 113 0.05 8.00 7.86
CA TYR A 113 -0.74 6.77 7.90
C TYR A 113 -0.25 5.80 6.84
N GLY A 114 -0.31 4.55 7.16
CA GLY A 114 0.04 3.46 6.27
C GLY A 114 -0.37 2.11 6.80
N LEU A 115 -0.07 1.10 6.00
CA LEU A 115 -0.36 -0.28 6.35
C LEU A 115 0.85 -1.16 6.08
N ALA A 116 1.09 -2.12 6.98
CA ALA A 116 1.80 -3.33 6.63
C ALA A 116 0.77 -4.38 6.22
N VAL A 117 0.86 -4.88 4.99
CA VAL A 117 -0.12 -5.81 4.44
C VAL A 117 0.52 -7.17 4.17
N THR A 118 -0.19 -8.21 4.59
CA THR A 118 0.16 -9.60 4.29
C THR A 118 -0.85 -10.17 3.31
N GLY A 119 -0.35 -10.75 2.22
CA GLY A 119 -1.13 -11.47 1.24
C GLY A 119 -0.65 -12.91 1.05
N LEU A 120 -1.41 -13.68 0.30
CA LEU A 120 -1.09 -15.06 -0.07
C LEU A 120 -1.14 -15.25 -1.58
N VAL A 121 -0.22 -16.06 -2.09
CA VAL A 121 -0.14 -16.44 -3.50
C VAL A 121 0.38 -17.88 -3.61
N HIS A 122 0.03 -18.59 -4.67
CA HIS A 122 0.71 -19.85 -5.01
C HIS A 122 2.11 -19.52 -5.52
N PRO A 123 3.19 -20.23 -5.10
CA PRO A 123 4.56 -19.92 -5.51
C PRO A 123 4.75 -19.78 -7.03
N ASP A 124 4.08 -20.62 -7.83
CA ASP A 124 4.18 -20.60 -9.30
C ASP A 124 3.34 -19.50 -9.98
N ARG A 125 2.55 -18.72 -9.19
CA ARG A 125 1.70 -17.63 -9.69
C ARG A 125 2.18 -16.26 -9.28
N VAL A 126 3.37 -16.17 -8.71
CA VAL A 126 3.98 -14.89 -8.35
C VAL A 126 4.25 -14.07 -9.61
N VAL A 127 3.71 -12.86 -9.65
CA VAL A 127 3.99 -11.87 -10.70
C VAL A 127 5.19 -11.04 -10.26
N LYS A 128 6.13 -10.79 -11.18
CA LYS A 128 7.39 -10.08 -10.91
C LYS A 128 7.59 -8.98 -11.94
N ASN A 129 8.38 -7.97 -11.58
CA ASN A 129 8.84 -6.92 -12.50
C ASN A 129 9.77 -7.46 -13.60
N ALA A 130 10.31 -8.66 -13.43
CA ALA A 130 11.13 -9.35 -14.39
C ALA A 130 10.32 -10.38 -15.18
N GLY A 131 10.71 -10.63 -16.44
CA GLY A 131 10.15 -11.71 -17.25
C GLY A 131 9.44 -11.27 -18.54
N ALA A 132 9.25 -9.96 -18.75
CA ALA A 132 8.74 -9.46 -20.04
C ALA A 132 9.71 -9.80 -21.18
N LEU A 133 9.15 -10.22 -22.32
CA LEU A 133 9.89 -10.65 -23.50
C LEU A 133 9.62 -9.72 -24.69
N PRO A 134 10.54 -9.61 -25.67
CA PRO A 134 10.28 -8.91 -26.91
C PRO A 134 9.05 -9.49 -27.64
N GLY A 135 8.07 -8.62 -27.91
CA GLY A 135 6.80 -9.00 -28.51
C GLY A 135 5.61 -9.02 -27.54
N ASP A 136 5.84 -8.91 -26.24
CA ASP A 136 4.78 -8.77 -25.25
C ASP A 136 4.03 -7.42 -25.43
N ALA A 137 2.72 -7.46 -25.23
CA ALA A 137 1.89 -6.26 -25.26
C ALA A 137 1.95 -5.55 -23.90
N LEU A 138 2.28 -4.26 -23.90
CA LEU A 138 2.22 -3.40 -22.73
C LEU A 138 0.85 -2.75 -22.62
N ILE A 139 0.13 -3.01 -21.51
CA ILE A 139 -1.21 -2.49 -21.28
C ILE A 139 -1.17 -1.52 -20.10
N LEU A 140 -1.51 -0.25 -20.35
CA LEU A 140 -1.69 0.74 -19.32
C LEU A 140 -3.14 0.69 -18.80
N THR A 141 -3.35 0.30 -17.56
CA THR A 141 -4.68 0.06 -16.98
C THR A 141 -5.31 1.31 -16.34
N LYS A 142 -4.53 2.36 -16.12
CA LYS A 142 -4.98 3.66 -15.58
C LYS A 142 -4.06 4.79 -16.04
N PRO A 143 -4.54 6.07 -16.06
CA PRO A 143 -3.70 7.22 -16.39
C PRO A 143 -2.46 7.33 -15.50
N LEU A 144 -1.38 7.86 -16.05
CA LEU A 144 -0.17 8.25 -15.33
C LEU A 144 -0.27 9.71 -14.89
N GLY A 145 0.55 10.10 -13.89
CA GLY A 145 0.72 11.50 -13.49
C GLY A 145 0.24 11.85 -12.09
N THR A 146 -0.34 10.91 -11.33
CA THR A 146 -0.84 11.17 -9.96
C THR A 146 0.21 11.84 -9.07
N GLY A 147 1.47 11.37 -9.09
CA GLY A 147 2.55 11.97 -8.30
C GLY A 147 2.88 13.41 -8.70
N ILE A 148 2.81 13.72 -10.00
CA ILE A 148 3.03 15.09 -10.52
C ILE A 148 1.89 16.00 -10.07
N ILE A 149 0.64 15.56 -10.20
CA ILE A 149 -0.56 16.32 -9.81
C ILE A 149 -0.55 16.60 -8.30
N VAL A 150 -0.32 15.60 -7.48
CA VAL A 150 -0.27 15.75 -6.02
C VAL A 150 0.86 16.69 -5.59
N THR A 151 2.02 16.63 -6.23
CA THR A 151 3.13 17.55 -5.94
C THR A 151 2.78 18.97 -6.36
N ALA A 152 2.16 19.16 -7.52
CA ALA A 152 1.72 20.47 -7.99
C ALA A 152 0.61 21.06 -7.09
N ALA A 153 -0.35 20.23 -6.64
CA ALA A 153 -1.40 20.65 -5.72
C ALA A 153 -0.82 21.11 -4.37
N LYS A 154 0.11 20.34 -3.79
CA LYS A 154 0.82 20.75 -2.55
C LYS A 154 1.62 22.05 -2.69
N GLY A 155 2.10 22.34 -3.89
CA GLY A 155 2.82 23.56 -4.22
C GLY A 155 1.92 24.72 -4.70
N GLU A 156 0.60 24.57 -4.63
CA GLU A 156 -0.40 25.55 -5.15
C GLU A 156 -0.18 25.89 -6.64
N LEU A 157 0.34 24.94 -7.41
CA LEU A 157 0.62 25.09 -8.84
C LEU A 157 -0.43 24.38 -9.75
N ALA A 158 -1.29 23.57 -9.17
CA ALA A 158 -2.41 22.92 -9.85
C ALA A 158 -3.66 23.80 -9.79
N ASP A 159 -4.45 23.82 -10.86
CA ASP A 159 -5.76 24.46 -10.85
C ASP A 159 -6.88 23.47 -10.46
N ASP A 160 -8.10 23.98 -10.21
CA ASP A 160 -9.27 23.18 -9.78
C ASP A 160 -9.74 22.14 -10.82
N ARG A 161 -9.11 22.08 -11.99
CA ARG A 161 -9.45 21.17 -13.10
C ARG A 161 -8.40 20.07 -13.30
N THR A 162 -7.30 20.16 -12.56
CA THR A 162 -6.20 19.22 -12.62
C THR A 162 -6.41 18.05 -11.65
#